data_0e7b8838b0fcd6d7221d0b8f506af482
#
_entry.id   0e7b8838b0fcd6d7221d0b8f506af482
#
_cell.length_a   1.000
_cell.length_b   1.000
_cell.length_c   1.000
_cell.angle_alpha   90.00
_cell.angle_beta   90.00
_cell.angle_gamma   90.00
#
_symmetry.space_group_name_H-M   'P 1'
#
loop_
_entity.id
_entity.type
_entity.pdbx_description
1 polymer ?
#
loop_
_entity_poly.entity_id
_entity_poly.type
_entity_poly.pdbx_seq_one_letter_code
_entity_poly.pdbx_strand_id
1 'polypeptide(L)'
;MRTTPDPLLLIGRVVLGIVMLAHGCQKVFGLFGGGGLDGTYAFFSGLGIPAWLGTLGIIAEFGGAIALLLGLLGRVAAAGLIVNMLVAIFGVHGRFGFFMNWGGRQAGEGIEFHLITIALLLTILVRGSGLLSLDRALAAR
;
A
#
# COMPACT_ATOMS: atom_id res chain seq x y z
N MET A 1 18.95 9.64 -2.97
CA MET A 1 17.89 9.75 -4.00
C MET A 1 17.39 11.18 -4.08
N ARG A 2 17.34 11.80 -5.26
CA ARG A 2 16.80 13.17 -5.38
C ARG A 2 15.30 13.15 -5.14
N THR A 3 14.81 14.00 -4.22
CA THR A 3 13.39 14.18 -3.91
C THR A 3 13.02 15.65 -4.02
N THR A 4 11.83 15.93 -4.56
CA THR A 4 11.32 17.30 -4.71
C THR A 4 10.87 17.83 -3.34
N PRO A 5 11.29 19.03 -2.90
CA PRO A 5 10.82 19.62 -1.64
C PRO A 5 9.40 20.17 -1.80
N ASP A 6 8.42 19.29 -1.72
CA ASP A 6 7.02 19.59 -1.96
C ASP A 6 6.18 19.19 -0.74
N PRO A 7 5.44 20.12 -0.12
CA PRO A 7 4.58 19.82 1.03
C PRO A 7 3.39 18.93 0.67
N LEU A 8 2.88 19.00 -0.55
CA LEU A 8 1.78 18.11 -0.98
C LEU A 8 2.23 16.66 -1.06
N LEU A 9 3.48 16.42 -1.47
CA LEU A 9 4.06 15.07 -1.41
C LEU A 9 4.18 14.56 0.03
N LEU A 10 4.52 15.43 0.98
CA LEU A 10 4.56 15.06 2.41
C LEU A 10 3.16 14.64 2.88
N ILE A 11 2.14 15.46 2.63
CA ILE A 11 0.77 15.19 3.05
C ILE A 11 0.27 13.88 2.42
N GLY A 12 0.37 13.76 1.10
CA GLY A 12 -0.07 12.56 0.39
C GLY A 12 0.62 11.29 0.87
N ARG A 13 1.95 11.37 1.09
CA ARG A 13 2.76 10.26 1.59
C ARG A 13 2.36 9.83 3.02
N VAL A 14 2.14 10.79 3.91
CA VAL A 14 1.78 10.50 5.30
C VAL A 14 0.37 9.90 5.38
N VAL A 15 -0.60 10.50 4.70
CA VAL A 15 -1.98 9.96 4.66
C VAL A 15 -1.98 8.55 4.08
N LEU A 16 -1.31 8.35 2.96
CA LEU A 16 -1.21 7.04 2.33
C LEU A 16 -0.51 6.02 3.22
N GLY A 17 0.58 6.43 3.88
CA GLY A 17 1.31 5.60 4.83
C GLY A 17 0.44 5.16 6.01
N ILE A 18 -0.38 6.05 6.58
CA ILE A 18 -1.32 5.72 7.66
C ILE A 18 -2.35 4.69 7.18
N VAL A 19 -2.98 4.94 6.02
CA VAL A 19 -3.99 4.03 5.47
C VAL A 19 -3.39 2.66 5.20
N MET A 20 -2.25 2.60 4.51
CA MET A 20 -1.59 1.33 4.19
C MET A 20 -1.07 0.60 5.43
N LEU A 21 -0.63 1.34 6.47
CA LEU A 21 -0.21 0.74 7.73
C LEU A 21 -1.39 0.05 8.44
N ALA A 22 -2.56 0.66 8.44
CA ALA A 22 -3.76 0.03 9.01
C ALA A 22 -4.07 -1.31 8.31
N HIS A 23 -4.02 -1.35 6.97
CA HIS A 23 -4.19 -2.58 6.19
C HIS A 23 -3.07 -3.61 6.45
N GLY A 24 -1.82 -3.15 6.58
CA GLY A 24 -0.71 -4.01 6.95
C GLY A 24 -0.87 -4.61 8.35
N CYS A 25 -1.36 -3.82 9.32
CA CYS A 25 -1.66 -4.29 10.67
C CYS A 25 -2.78 -5.34 10.70
N GLN A 26 -3.78 -5.22 9.83
CA GLN A 26 -4.81 -6.27 9.66
C GLN A 26 -4.18 -7.60 9.26
N LYS A 27 -3.23 -7.57 8.31
CA LYS A 27 -2.60 -8.77 7.78
C LYS A 27 -1.55 -9.38 8.71
N VAL A 28 -0.80 -8.54 9.44
CA VAL A 28 0.29 -9.03 10.30
C VAL A 28 -0.21 -9.39 11.69
N PHE A 29 -0.99 -8.51 12.32
CA PHE A 29 -1.39 -8.61 13.74
C PHE A 29 -2.85 -8.99 13.95
N GLY A 30 -3.67 -9.03 12.89
CA GLY A 30 -5.10 -9.26 13.03
C GLY A 30 -5.88 -8.10 13.66
N LEU A 31 -5.29 -6.89 13.69
CA LEU A 31 -5.96 -5.70 14.20
C LEU A 31 -7.09 -5.26 13.27
N PHE A 32 -7.99 -4.40 13.76
CA PHE A 32 -9.10 -3.82 12.97
C PHE A 32 -9.95 -4.85 12.23
N GLY A 33 -10.14 -6.03 12.83
CA GLY A 33 -10.91 -7.12 12.23
C GLY A 33 -10.17 -7.91 11.14
N GLY A 34 -8.86 -7.78 11.05
CA GLY A 34 -8.02 -8.57 10.14
C GLY A 34 -7.79 -10.00 10.62
N GLY A 35 -7.31 -10.86 9.71
CA GLY A 35 -7.04 -12.28 9.99
C GLY A 35 -5.67 -12.58 10.58
N GLY A 36 -4.78 -11.59 10.73
CA GLY A 36 -3.40 -11.83 11.11
C GLY A 36 -2.63 -12.61 10.03
N LEU A 37 -1.43 -13.06 10.34
CA LEU A 37 -0.60 -13.82 9.40
C LEU A 37 -1.28 -15.10 8.92
N ASP A 38 -1.84 -15.89 9.83
CA ASP A 38 -2.46 -17.16 9.49
C ASP A 38 -3.66 -16.98 8.56
N GLY A 39 -4.56 -16.05 8.88
CA GLY A 39 -5.70 -15.73 8.03
C GLY A 39 -5.28 -15.14 6.68
N THR A 40 -4.23 -14.34 6.64
CA THR A 40 -3.69 -13.76 5.40
C THR A 40 -3.08 -14.83 4.51
N TYR A 41 -2.30 -15.76 5.04
CA TYR A 41 -1.76 -16.86 4.24
C TYR A 41 -2.83 -17.84 3.78
N ALA A 42 -3.84 -18.12 4.61
CA ALA A 42 -4.98 -18.93 4.21
C ALA A 42 -5.74 -18.27 3.04
N PHE A 43 -5.96 -16.97 3.10
CA PHE A 43 -6.59 -16.21 2.02
C PHE A 43 -5.76 -16.26 0.72
N PHE A 44 -4.46 -16.01 0.79
CA PHE A 44 -3.57 -16.08 -0.39
C PHE A 44 -3.53 -17.48 -1.00
N SER A 45 -3.48 -18.52 -0.15
CA SER A 45 -3.54 -19.90 -0.60
C SER A 45 -4.84 -20.21 -1.35
N GLY A 46 -5.97 -19.70 -0.85
CA GLY A 46 -7.28 -19.82 -1.52
C GLY A 46 -7.33 -19.13 -2.90
N LEU A 47 -6.48 -18.13 -3.12
CA LEU A 47 -6.31 -17.46 -4.43
C LEU A 47 -5.26 -18.15 -5.32
N GLY A 48 -4.62 -19.22 -4.87
CA GLY A 48 -3.53 -19.88 -5.58
C GLY A 48 -2.20 -19.11 -5.53
N ILE A 49 -2.05 -18.13 -4.63
CA ILE A 49 -0.82 -17.36 -4.45
C ILE A 49 0.13 -18.16 -3.55
N PRO A 50 1.33 -18.50 -4.01
CA PRO A 50 2.30 -19.25 -3.20
C PRO A 50 2.79 -18.41 -2.02
N ALA A 51 3.10 -19.06 -0.89
CA ALA A 51 3.44 -18.40 0.38
C ALA A 51 4.55 -17.35 0.25
N TRP A 52 5.61 -17.64 -0.53
CA TRP A 52 6.72 -16.70 -0.72
C TRP A 52 6.28 -15.39 -1.40
N LEU A 53 5.35 -15.49 -2.36
CA LEU A 53 4.80 -14.30 -3.04
C LEU A 53 3.85 -13.55 -2.11
N GLY A 54 3.04 -14.25 -1.32
CA GLY A 54 2.24 -13.67 -0.25
C GLY A 54 3.08 -12.91 0.77
N THR A 55 4.23 -13.48 1.18
CA THR A 55 5.19 -12.82 2.07
C THR A 55 5.72 -11.52 1.48
N LEU A 56 6.08 -11.51 0.19
CA LEU A 56 6.50 -10.27 -0.49
C LEU A 56 5.39 -9.22 -0.49
N GLY A 57 4.13 -9.62 -0.70
CA GLY A 57 2.96 -8.73 -0.61
C GLY A 57 2.79 -8.12 0.78
N ILE A 58 2.94 -8.92 1.84
CA ILE A 58 2.88 -8.44 3.23
C ILE A 58 4.02 -7.46 3.51
N ILE A 59 5.25 -7.79 3.11
CA ILE A 59 6.41 -6.91 3.28
C ILE A 59 6.20 -5.59 2.51
N ALA A 60 5.72 -5.65 1.28
CA ALA A 60 5.45 -4.46 0.48
C ALA A 60 4.38 -3.58 1.13
N GLU A 61 3.34 -4.16 1.70
CA GLU A 61 2.24 -3.41 2.31
C GLU A 61 2.62 -2.86 3.68
N PHE A 62 3.02 -3.70 4.61
CA PHE A 62 3.36 -3.30 5.98
C PHE A 62 4.67 -2.52 6.02
N GLY A 63 5.74 -3.07 5.44
CA GLY A 63 7.05 -2.43 5.37
C GLY A 63 7.05 -1.18 4.51
N GLY A 64 6.35 -1.22 3.36
CA GLY A 64 6.15 -0.08 2.48
C GLY A 64 5.40 1.07 3.14
N ALA A 65 4.39 0.78 3.96
CA ALA A 65 3.66 1.78 4.73
C ALA A 65 4.58 2.51 5.73
N ILE A 66 5.40 1.75 6.47
CA ILE A 66 6.40 2.32 7.39
C ILE A 66 7.43 3.16 6.63
N ALA A 67 7.92 2.65 5.51
CA ALA A 67 8.86 3.36 4.65
C ALA A 67 8.27 4.68 4.13
N LEU A 68 6.99 4.69 3.73
CA LEU A 68 6.28 5.91 3.35
C LEU A 68 6.19 6.90 4.51
N LEU A 69 5.82 6.48 5.72
CA LEU A 69 5.72 7.35 6.88
C LEU A 69 7.06 8.02 7.21
N LEU A 70 8.14 7.26 7.19
CA LEU A 70 9.49 7.76 7.43
C LEU A 70 10.07 8.54 6.25
N GLY A 71 9.49 8.39 5.06
CA GLY A 71 10.07 8.90 3.81
C GLY A 71 11.41 8.26 3.48
N LEU A 72 11.56 6.99 3.79
CA LEU A 72 12.75 6.19 3.53
C LEU A 72 12.49 5.27 2.33
N LEU A 73 13.37 5.30 1.32
CA LEU A 73 13.24 4.51 0.09
C LEU A 73 11.84 4.68 -0.56
N GLY A 74 11.28 5.89 -0.50
CA GLY A 74 9.89 6.15 -0.87
C GLY A 74 9.51 5.68 -2.27
N ARG A 75 10.43 5.75 -3.25
CA ARG A 75 10.18 5.23 -4.61
C ARG A 75 10.08 3.71 -4.65
N VAL A 76 10.90 3.01 -3.87
CA VAL A 76 10.88 1.54 -3.78
C VAL A 76 9.59 1.09 -3.09
N ALA A 77 9.24 1.74 -1.97
CA ALA A 77 7.99 1.51 -1.27
C ALA A 77 6.77 1.74 -2.19
N ALA A 78 6.76 2.85 -2.93
CA ALA A 78 5.70 3.16 -3.87
C ALA A 78 5.59 2.11 -4.98
N ALA A 79 6.70 1.66 -5.56
CA ALA A 79 6.70 0.61 -6.58
C ALA A 79 6.12 -0.71 -6.04
N GLY A 80 6.56 -1.15 -4.86
CA GLY A 80 6.04 -2.37 -4.22
C GLY A 80 4.56 -2.29 -3.92
N LEU A 81 4.10 -1.15 -3.39
CA LEU A 81 2.67 -0.92 -3.12
C LEU A 81 1.82 -0.85 -4.39
N ILE A 82 2.34 -0.27 -5.49
CA ILE A 82 1.63 -0.28 -6.79
C ILE A 82 1.42 -1.71 -7.26
N VAL A 83 2.46 -2.54 -7.23
CA VAL A 83 2.34 -3.97 -7.59
C VAL A 83 1.31 -4.66 -6.70
N ASN A 84 1.33 -4.40 -5.39
CA ASN A 84 0.37 -4.97 -4.46
C ASN A 84 -1.08 -4.55 -4.79
N MET A 85 -1.31 -3.28 -5.12
CA MET A 85 -2.62 -2.77 -5.55
C MET A 85 -3.09 -3.41 -6.87
N LEU A 86 -2.19 -3.60 -7.84
CA LEU A 86 -2.53 -4.29 -9.09
C LEU A 86 -2.91 -5.75 -8.85
N VAL A 87 -2.17 -6.46 -8.00
CA VAL A 87 -2.52 -7.85 -7.60
C VAL A 87 -3.89 -7.87 -6.91
N ALA A 88 -4.19 -6.91 -6.04
CA ALA A 88 -5.49 -6.80 -5.38
C ALA A 88 -6.64 -6.53 -6.39
N ILE A 89 -6.42 -5.66 -7.37
CA ILE A 89 -7.40 -5.38 -8.43
C ILE A 89 -7.70 -6.66 -9.24
N PHE A 90 -6.67 -7.28 -9.79
CA PHE A 90 -6.86 -8.41 -10.71
C PHE A 90 -7.21 -9.72 -10.00
N GLY A 91 -6.70 -9.92 -8.79
CA GLY A 91 -6.90 -11.17 -8.04
C GLY A 91 -8.20 -11.21 -7.22
N VAL A 92 -8.68 -10.04 -6.76
CA VAL A 92 -9.79 -10.00 -5.79
C VAL A 92 -10.89 -9.03 -6.18
N HIS A 93 -10.55 -7.74 -6.32
CA HIS A 93 -11.53 -6.65 -6.31
C HIS A 93 -12.18 -6.38 -7.66
N GLY A 94 -11.50 -6.68 -8.77
CA GLY A 94 -12.01 -6.40 -10.13
C GLY A 94 -13.36 -7.06 -10.45
N ARG A 95 -13.63 -8.22 -9.88
CA ARG A 95 -14.91 -8.93 -10.04
C ARG A 95 -16.10 -8.25 -9.35
N PHE A 96 -15.84 -7.34 -8.41
CA PHE A 96 -16.88 -6.60 -7.68
C PHE A 96 -17.20 -5.23 -8.30
N GLY A 97 -16.56 -4.88 -9.41
CA GLY A 97 -16.81 -3.66 -10.16
C GLY A 97 -15.99 -2.46 -9.66
N PHE A 98 -16.45 -1.28 -10.01
CA PHE A 98 -15.72 -0.03 -9.75
C PHE A 98 -15.89 0.47 -8.31
N PHE A 99 -17.13 0.56 -7.84
CA PHE A 99 -17.46 1.26 -6.59
C PHE A 99 -17.12 0.45 -5.34
N MET A 100 -16.64 1.14 -4.31
CA MET A 100 -16.53 0.59 -2.96
C MET A 100 -17.91 0.28 -2.39
N ASN A 101 -17.98 -0.68 -1.48
CA ASN A 101 -19.24 -1.18 -0.90
C ASN A 101 -19.75 -0.30 0.25
N TRP A 102 -19.84 1.02 0.04
CA TRP A 102 -20.26 1.99 1.06
C TRP A 102 -21.64 1.69 1.66
N GLY A 103 -22.52 1.13 0.86
CA GLY A 103 -23.89 0.78 1.27
C GLY A 103 -24.08 -0.65 1.77
N GLY A 104 -23.02 -1.48 1.81
CA GLY A 104 -23.09 -2.87 2.24
C GLY A 104 -23.94 -3.79 1.34
N ARG A 105 -24.21 -3.40 0.09
CA ARG A 105 -25.10 -4.12 -0.84
C ARG A 105 -24.36 -4.95 -1.88
N GLN A 106 -23.04 -4.82 -1.97
CA GLN A 106 -22.22 -5.57 -2.90
C GLN A 106 -21.62 -6.80 -2.21
N ALA A 107 -21.24 -7.80 -2.98
CA ALA A 107 -20.59 -9.01 -2.46
C ALA A 107 -19.14 -8.77 -1.99
N GLY A 108 -18.55 -7.61 -2.33
CA GLY A 108 -17.23 -7.20 -1.91
C GLY A 108 -16.92 -5.77 -2.36
N GLU A 109 -15.73 -5.31 -2.02
CA GLU A 109 -15.25 -3.97 -2.34
C GLU A 109 -14.73 -3.89 -3.78
N GLY A 110 -15.12 -2.83 -4.51
CA GLY A 110 -14.63 -2.57 -5.86
C GLY A 110 -13.22 -1.97 -5.90
N ILE A 111 -12.86 -1.39 -7.04
CA ILE A 111 -11.47 -0.99 -7.33
C ILE A 111 -11.17 0.49 -7.15
N GLU A 112 -12.15 1.36 -6.89
CA GLU A 112 -11.92 2.82 -6.85
C GLU A 112 -10.85 3.22 -5.83
N PHE A 113 -10.81 2.59 -4.65
CA PHE A 113 -9.76 2.83 -3.65
C PHE A 113 -8.37 2.51 -4.21
N HIS A 114 -8.23 1.40 -4.91
CA HIS A 114 -6.95 0.97 -5.49
C HIS A 114 -6.47 1.93 -6.55
N LEU A 115 -7.36 2.47 -7.39
CA LEU A 115 -7.00 3.43 -8.43
C LEU A 115 -6.51 4.75 -7.84
N ILE A 116 -7.18 5.30 -6.81
CA ILE A 116 -6.74 6.51 -6.11
C ILE A 116 -5.40 6.28 -5.43
N THR A 117 -5.23 5.13 -4.77
CA THR A 117 -3.98 4.73 -4.13
C THR A 117 -2.83 4.66 -5.13
N ILE A 118 -3.03 4.01 -6.28
CA ILE A 118 -2.02 3.93 -7.34
C ILE A 118 -1.66 5.33 -7.87
N ALA A 119 -2.64 6.21 -8.09
CA ALA A 119 -2.40 7.56 -8.56
C ALA A 119 -1.50 8.36 -7.60
N LEU A 120 -1.76 8.27 -6.29
CA LEU A 120 -0.92 8.89 -5.25
C LEU A 120 0.48 8.26 -5.20
N LEU A 121 0.57 6.93 -5.26
CA LEU A 121 1.85 6.22 -5.29
C LEU A 121 2.71 6.58 -6.51
N LEU A 122 2.09 6.78 -7.67
CA LEU A 122 2.80 7.23 -8.88
C LEU A 122 3.42 8.62 -8.69
N THR A 123 2.79 9.53 -7.96
CA THR A 123 3.41 10.84 -7.65
C THR A 123 4.66 10.67 -6.80
N ILE A 124 4.65 9.76 -5.82
CA ILE A 124 5.81 9.46 -4.97
C ILE A 124 6.90 8.73 -5.78
N LEU A 125 6.51 7.79 -6.64
CA LEU A 125 7.43 7.04 -7.49
C LEU A 125 8.23 7.98 -8.41
N VAL A 126 7.58 8.96 -9.01
CA VAL A 126 8.19 9.91 -9.95
C VAL A 126 8.96 11.01 -9.22
N ARG A 127 8.37 11.64 -8.20
CA ARG A 127 8.91 12.85 -7.54
C ARG A 127 9.71 12.58 -6.28
N GLY A 128 9.62 11.36 -5.72
CA GLY A 128 10.29 10.96 -4.47
C GLY A 128 9.47 11.27 -3.22
N SER A 129 10.15 11.20 -2.07
CA SER A 129 9.53 11.22 -0.73
C SER A 129 9.07 12.60 -0.23
N GLY A 130 9.44 13.68 -0.91
CA GLY A 130 9.03 15.03 -0.54
C GLY A 130 9.77 15.61 0.68
N LEU A 131 9.13 16.60 1.32
CA LEU A 131 9.64 17.24 2.53
C LEU A 131 9.65 16.27 3.72
N LEU A 132 10.45 16.60 4.75
CA LEU A 132 10.57 15.86 6.02
C LEU A 132 10.71 14.34 5.79
N SER A 133 11.60 13.96 4.86
CA SER A 133 11.89 12.57 4.53
C SER A 133 13.34 12.19 4.85
N LEU A 134 13.55 10.95 5.26
CA LEU A 134 14.89 10.41 5.46
C LEU A 134 15.69 10.36 4.16
N ASP A 135 15.02 10.10 3.02
CA ASP A 135 15.65 10.15 1.70
C ASP A 135 16.29 11.51 1.41
N ARG A 136 15.63 12.60 1.84
CA ARG A 136 16.15 13.95 1.67
C ARG A 136 17.31 14.24 2.62
N ALA A 137 17.19 13.83 3.88
CA ALA A 137 18.25 14.00 4.87
C ALA A 137 19.53 13.25 4.47
N LEU A 138 19.40 12.05 3.91
CA LEU A 138 20.51 11.24 3.42
C LEU A 138 21.13 11.80 2.13
N ALA A 139 20.32 12.41 1.26
CA ALA A 139 20.83 13.01 0.01
C ALA A 139 21.52 14.37 0.21
N ALA A 140 21.38 15.00 1.37
CA ALA A 140 22.01 16.27 1.73
C ALA A 140 23.40 16.11 2.37
N ARG A 141 23.83 14.89 2.63
CA ARG A 141 25.17 14.51 3.13
C ARG A 141 26.10 14.20 1.97
#